data_979acbe7cf27e6cf45d9f450c931c739
#
_entry.id   979acbe7cf27e6cf45d9f450c931c739
#
_cell.length_a   1.000
_cell.length_b   1.000
_cell.length_c   1.000
_cell.angle_alpha   90.00
_cell.angle_beta   90.00
_cell.angle_gamma   90.00
#
_symmetry.space_group_name_H-M   'P 1'
#
loop_
_entity.id
_entity.type
_entity.pdbx_description
1 polymer ?
#
loop_
_entity_poly.entity_id
_entity_poly.type
_entity_poly.pdbx_seq_one_letter_code
_entity_poly.pdbx_strand_id
1 'polypeptide(L)'
;SHGLPDQGPIADNLLDSGLAFADRAELAGLAALRYAGWLEYGLMEGEVHGARGLHADEAAFLVSRLQDGLDAHDLFSVFAERQPQVRDYDALRAEMLRVLALRPIWPEIAPGSSLRFGDVGPRVDQLRARLTADGLLLDDWEVGAPYDTRLETAVRRYQGWVNLSPTGRLDQPTLRQLNVSPESRIAQLRANLEQRRWRTRDLGLRHIWVNLADFRLEAWENGRLAREHQVMIGGQASSTPEFTEEMQYIVLNPWWGLPAGSARSRFQSMRRNPSIVDQYGFRIFNGSGQAISVYEIDWSRWGDSWPYRMSQPPGPTNPMGEVKFIFPNRHNVYIHDTIER
;
A
#
# COMPACT_ATOMS: atom_id res chain seq x y z
N SER A 1 -0.95 21.07 0.54
CA SER A 1 0.37 20.42 0.54
C SER A 1 0.31 19.10 -0.21
N HIS A 2 1.30 18.83 -1.04
CA HIS A 2 1.46 17.56 -1.78
C HIS A 2 2.51 16.65 -1.12
N GLY A 3 2.99 16.99 0.09
CA GLY A 3 4.07 16.26 0.77
C GLY A 3 5.44 16.41 0.11
N LEU A 4 5.58 17.33 -0.81
CA LEU A 4 6.83 17.64 -1.49
C LEU A 4 7.79 18.37 -0.56
N PRO A 5 9.12 18.28 -0.83
CA PRO A 5 10.12 19.04 -0.09
C PRO A 5 9.84 20.54 -0.13
N ASP A 6 10.25 21.21 0.91
CA ASP A 6 10.23 22.66 0.94
C ASP A 6 11.26 23.20 -0.07
N GLN A 7 10.85 24.17 -0.85
CA GLN A 7 11.74 24.91 -1.75
C GLN A 7 12.28 26.18 -1.07
N GLY A 8 12.41 26.16 0.27
CA GLY A 8 12.77 27.29 1.10
C GLY A 8 13.85 28.21 0.50
N PRO A 9 15.04 27.68 0.11
CA PRO A 9 16.10 28.54 -0.47
C PRO A 9 15.68 29.24 -1.77
N ILE A 10 14.84 28.59 -2.60
CA ILE A 10 14.33 29.22 -3.84
C ILE A 10 13.24 30.22 -3.49
N ALA A 11 12.34 29.89 -2.57
CA ALA A 11 11.27 30.78 -2.13
C ALA A 11 11.84 32.04 -1.43
N ASP A 12 12.84 31.87 -0.56
CA ASP A 12 13.51 32.97 0.12
C ASP A 12 14.21 33.90 -0.89
N ASN A 13 14.90 33.36 -1.90
CA ASN A 13 15.52 34.17 -2.95
C ASN A 13 14.49 34.86 -3.86
N LEU A 14 13.33 34.24 -4.11
CA LEU A 14 12.24 34.87 -4.87
C LEU A 14 11.63 36.06 -4.12
N LEU A 15 11.64 36.04 -2.79
CA LEU A 15 11.15 37.13 -1.93
C LEU A 15 12.23 38.20 -1.68
N ASP A 16 13.47 37.94 -2.02
CA ASP A 16 14.56 38.92 -1.88
C ASP A 16 14.38 40.10 -2.84
N SER A 17 14.12 41.26 -2.27
CA SER A 17 13.96 42.52 -3.03
C SER A 17 15.27 43.01 -3.70
N GLY A 18 16.42 42.46 -3.32
CA GLY A 18 17.74 42.79 -3.87
C GLY A 18 18.03 42.12 -5.22
N LEU A 19 17.33 41.05 -5.58
CA LEU A 19 17.53 40.36 -6.86
C LEU A 19 16.91 41.10 -8.04
N ALA A 20 17.62 41.12 -9.17
CA ALA A 20 17.09 41.65 -10.43
C ALA A 20 15.83 40.87 -10.86
N PHE A 21 14.94 41.55 -11.61
CA PHE A 21 13.71 40.94 -12.09
C PHE A 21 13.97 39.69 -12.94
N ALA A 22 14.98 39.76 -13.83
CA ALA A 22 15.36 38.63 -14.70
C ALA A 22 15.77 37.40 -13.87
N ASP A 23 16.59 37.58 -12.82
CA ASP A 23 17.07 36.48 -11.99
C ASP A 23 15.91 35.87 -11.19
N ARG A 24 14.96 36.68 -10.72
CA ARG A 24 13.74 36.19 -10.07
C ARG A 24 12.83 35.43 -11.01
N ALA A 25 12.71 35.88 -12.26
CA ALA A 25 11.91 35.17 -13.27
C ALA A 25 12.51 33.80 -13.62
N GLU A 26 13.84 33.72 -13.72
CA GLU A 26 14.55 32.45 -13.94
C GLU A 26 14.34 31.49 -12.76
N LEU A 27 14.54 31.94 -11.52
CA LEU A 27 14.30 31.14 -10.31
C LEU A 27 12.85 30.67 -10.21
N ALA A 28 11.87 31.52 -10.55
CA ALA A 28 10.46 31.14 -10.57
C ALA A 28 10.18 30.06 -11.62
N GLY A 29 10.76 30.19 -12.82
CA GLY A 29 10.65 29.18 -13.88
C GLY A 29 11.23 27.83 -13.47
N LEU A 30 12.42 27.82 -12.88
CA LEU A 30 13.05 26.61 -12.36
C LEU A 30 12.22 25.97 -11.22
N ALA A 31 11.69 26.78 -10.32
CA ALA A 31 10.82 26.30 -9.24
C ALA A 31 9.53 25.67 -9.80
N ALA A 32 8.91 26.31 -10.78
CA ALA A 32 7.70 25.80 -11.43
C ALA A 32 7.95 24.49 -12.17
N LEU A 33 9.04 24.41 -12.95
CA LEU A 33 9.44 23.20 -13.66
C LEU A 33 9.74 22.05 -12.69
N ARG A 34 10.47 22.32 -11.63
CA ARG A 34 10.79 21.33 -10.59
C ARG A 34 9.52 20.84 -9.89
N TYR A 35 8.62 21.75 -9.56
CA TYR A 35 7.35 21.41 -8.92
C TYR A 35 6.45 20.56 -9.83
N ALA A 36 6.33 20.94 -11.11
CA ALA A 36 5.59 20.17 -12.10
C ALA A 36 6.19 18.76 -12.27
N GLY A 37 7.52 18.67 -12.37
CA GLY A 37 8.24 17.39 -12.43
C GLY A 37 7.99 16.51 -11.21
N TRP A 38 8.01 17.08 -10.02
CA TRP A 38 7.69 16.33 -8.80
C TRP A 38 6.25 15.86 -8.75
N LEU A 39 5.30 16.62 -9.27
CA LEU A 39 3.90 16.19 -9.35
C LEU A 39 3.71 15.10 -10.39
N GLU A 40 4.42 15.17 -11.51
CA GLU A 40 4.29 14.23 -12.64
C GLU A 40 5.03 12.91 -12.37
N TYR A 41 6.27 12.98 -11.91
CA TYR A 41 7.19 11.84 -11.87
C TYR A 41 7.64 11.46 -10.46
N GLY A 42 7.27 12.24 -9.44
CA GLY A 42 7.74 12.08 -8.08
C GLY A 42 9.07 12.76 -7.81
N LEU A 43 9.61 12.54 -6.63
CA LEU A 43 10.90 13.09 -6.22
C LEU A 43 12.02 12.41 -7.01
N MET A 44 12.74 13.21 -7.78
CA MET A 44 13.78 12.74 -8.70
C MET A 44 15.19 12.74 -8.07
N GLU A 45 15.31 13.10 -6.80
CA GLU A 45 16.57 13.12 -6.08
C GLU A 45 16.57 12.05 -4.98
N GLY A 46 17.51 11.11 -5.08
CA GLY A 46 17.78 10.08 -4.07
C GLY A 46 17.87 8.67 -4.61
N GLU A 47 18.69 7.84 -4.00
CA GLU A 47 18.95 6.44 -4.38
C GLU A 47 17.75 5.49 -4.12
N VAL A 48 16.61 6.02 -3.72
CA VAL A 48 15.42 5.23 -3.37
C VAL A 48 14.62 4.94 -4.63
N HIS A 49 14.64 3.70 -5.07
CA HIS A 49 13.81 3.12 -6.13
C HIS A 49 14.07 3.62 -7.56
N GLY A 50 15.32 3.92 -7.91
CA GLY A 50 15.69 4.25 -9.28
C GLY A 50 15.16 5.61 -9.74
N ALA A 51 15.08 6.58 -8.83
CA ALA A 51 14.78 7.95 -9.14
C ALA A 51 15.73 8.45 -10.23
N ARG A 52 15.19 8.70 -11.42
CA ARG A 52 15.91 9.23 -12.57
C ARG A 52 15.63 10.71 -12.71
N GLY A 53 16.62 11.47 -13.18
CA GLY A 53 16.39 12.83 -13.62
C GLY A 53 15.35 12.87 -14.77
N LEU A 54 14.76 14.03 -15.03
CA LEU A 54 13.92 14.23 -16.21
C LEU A 54 14.73 13.93 -17.48
N HIS A 55 14.15 13.12 -18.37
CA HIS A 55 14.65 13.02 -19.72
C HIS A 55 14.40 14.33 -20.48
N ALA A 56 15.19 14.59 -21.52
CA ALA A 56 15.10 15.85 -22.26
C ALA A 56 13.72 16.09 -22.88
N ASP A 57 13.06 15.04 -23.34
CA ASP A 57 11.70 15.07 -23.88
C ASP A 57 10.64 15.35 -22.81
N GLU A 58 10.78 14.78 -21.61
CA GLU A 58 9.91 15.06 -20.46
C GLU A 58 10.06 16.50 -19.98
N ALA A 59 11.30 17.00 -19.90
CA ALA A 59 11.56 18.39 -19.57
C ALA A 59 10.97 19.34 -20.61
N ALA A 60 11.16 19.06 -21.89
CA ALA A 60 10.60 19.85 -22.98
C ALA A 60 9.07 19.87 -22.95
N PHE A 61 8.44 18.72 -22.67
CA PHE A 61 7.00 18.63 -22.51
C PHE A 61 6.49 19.51 -21.36
N LEU A 62 7.12 19.41 -20.17
CA LEU A 62 6.72 20.22 -19.02
C LEU A 62 6.92 21.71 -19.26
N VAL A 63 8.03 22.11 -19.91
CA VAL A 63 8.29 23.51 -20.28
C VAL A 63 7.19 24.02 -21.20
N SER A 64 6.83 23.26 -22.24
CA SER A 64 5.73 23.63 -23.13
C SER A 64 4.41 23.82 -22.39
N ARG A 65 4.06 22.91 -21.50
CA ARG A 65 2.81 23.00 -20.72
C ARG A 65 2.81 24.19 -19.75
N LEU A 66 3.95 24.48 -19.12
CA LEU A 66 4.07 25.64 -18.25
C LEU A 66 3.96 26.95 -19.06
N GLN A 67 4.52 26.98 -20.28
CA GLN A 67 4.39 28.13 -21.18
C GLN A 67 2.93 28.36 -21.59
N ASP A 68 2.22 27.28 -22.01
CA ASP A 68 0.78 27.34 -22.30
C ASP A 68 -0.01 27.92 -21.13
N GLY A 69 0.30 27.49 -19.89
CA GLY A 69 -0.36 27.96 -18.68
C GLY A 69 -0.05 29.43 -18.36
N LEU A 70 1.18 29.89 -18.64
CA LEU A 70 1.56 31.29 -18.49
C LEU A 70 0.80 32.17 -19.51
N ASP A 71 0.72 31.74 -20.77
CA ASP A 71 0.03 32.44 -21.83
C ASP A 71 -1.49 32.52 -21.57
N ALA A 72 -2.05 31.46 -20.97
CA ALA A 72 -3.44 31.42 -20.56
C ALA A 72 -3.73 32.11 -19.19
N HIS A 73 -2.71 32.57 -18.48
CA HIS A 73 -2.81 33.07 -17.10
C HIS A 73 -3.41 32.04 -16.11
N ASP A 74 -3.17 30.75 -16.35
CA ASP A 74 -3.71 29.63 -15.56
C ASP A 74 -2.67 28.52 -15.31
N LEU A 75 -1.65 28.85 -14.54
CA LEU A 75 -0.68 27.84 -14.06
C LEU A 75 -1.30 26.84 -13.08
N PHE A 76 -2.39 27.24 -12.41
CA PHE A 76 -3.04 26.36 -11.45
C PHE A 76 -3.57 25.09 -12.14
N SER A 77 -4.26 25.24 -13.27
CA SER A 77 -4.75 24.10 -14.06
C SER A 77 -3.63 23.21 -14.54
N VAL A 78 -2.48 23.76 -14.97
CA VAL A 78 -1.31 22.98 -15.35
C VAL A 78 -0.82 22.10 -14.21
N PHE A 79 -0.69 22.65 -13.00
CA PHE A 79 -0.27 21.85 -11.84
C PHE A 79 -1.34 20.84 -11.40
N ALA A 80 -2.62 21.20 -11.49
CA ALA A 80 -3.71 20.29 -11.16
C ALA A 80 -3.77 19.07 -12.11
N GLU A 81 -3.50 19.28 -13.40
CA GLU A 81 -3.41 18.19 -14.37
C GLU A 81 -2.20 17.28 -14.15
N ARG A 82 -1.10 17.81 -13.58
CA ARG A 82 0.13 17.02 -13.31
C ARG A 82 0.08 16.18 -12.05
N GLN A 83 -0.84 16.49 -11.13
CA GLN A 83 -1.00 15.64 -9.95
C GLN A 83 -1.61 14.27 -10.30
N PRO A 84 -1.32 13.20 -9.53
CA PRO A 84 -1.97 11.90 -9.73
C PRO A 84 -3.49 12.01 -9.63
N GLN A 85 -4.18 11.52 -10.65
CA GLN A 85 -5.66 11.49 -10.71
C GLN A 85 -6.22 10.22 -10.06
N VAL A 86 -5.54 9.69 -9.05
CA VAL A 86 -5.98 8.52 -8.31
C VAL A 86 -6.79 8.95 -7.07
N ARG A 87 -7.88 8.25 -6.84
CA ARG A 87 -8.91 8.60 -5.85
C ARG A 87 -8.37 8.93 -4.46
N ASP A 88 -7.39 8.19 -3.97
CA ASP A 88 -6.86 8.34 -2.62
C ASP A 88 -5.80 9.44 -2.49
N TYR A 89 -5.31 10.00 -3.60
CA TYR A 89 -4.31 11.06 -3.57
C TYR A 89 -4.84 12.33 -2.89
N ASP A 90 -6.03 12.76 -3.25
CA ASP A 90 -6.67 13.93 -2.62
C ASP A 90 -7.05 13.68 -1.16
N ALA A 91 -7.49 12.47 -0.83
CA ALA A 91 -7.75 12.08 0.55
C ALA A 91 -6.47 12.12 1.40
N LEU A 92 -5.35 11.61 0.88
CA LEU A 92 -4.04 11.69 1.54
C LEU A 92 -3.56 13.14 1.70
N ARG A 93 -3.79 14.00 0.71
CA ARG A 93 -3.49 15.44 0.80
C ARG A 93 -4.32 16.13 1.88
N ALA A 94 -5.63 15.86 1.90
CA ALA A 94 -6.54 16.42 2.90
C ALA A 94 -6.12 15.99 4.31
N GLU A 95 -5.80 14.73 4.50
CA GLU A 95 -5.30 14.21 5.78
C GLU A 95 -3.97 14.86 6.18
N MET A 96 -3.07 15.07 5.22
CA MET A 96 -1.81 15.76 5.49
C MET A 96 -2.01 17.19 5.94
N LEU A 97 -2.93 17.93 5.31
CA LEU A 97 -3.29 19.28 5.74
C LEU A 97 -3.89 19.29 7.16
N ARG A 98 -4.74 18.31 7.47
CA ARG A 98 -5.32 18.14 8.80
C ARG A 98 -4.23 17.90 9.86
N VAL A 99 -3.31 16.97 9.61
CA VAL A 99 -2.21 16.67 10.57
C VAL A 99 -1.30 17.88 10.75
N LEU A 100 -0.97 18.60 9.67
CA LEU A 100 -0.15 19.81 9.74
C LEU A 100 -0.82 20.91 10.58
N ALA A 101 -2.13 21.09 10.43
CA ALA A 101 -2.89 22.07 11.21
C ALA A 101 -2.96 21.70 12.70
N LEU A 102 -3.08 20.42 13.02
CA LEU A 102 -3.15 19.92 14.39
C LEU A 102 -1.77 19.79 15.07
N ARG A 103 -0.69 19.81 14.31
CA ARG A 103 0.68 19.59 14.82
C ARG A 103 1.03 20.41 16.06
N PRO A 104 0.70 21.72 16.15
CA PRO A 104 1.04 22.52 17.32
C PRO A 104 0.26 22.14 18.60
N ILE A 105 -0.89 21.50 18.45
CA ILE A 105 -1.82 21.17 19.53
C ILE A 105 -2.13 19.67 19.58
N TRP A 106 -1.24 18.83 19.03
CA TRP A 106 -1.44 17.38 18.95
C TRP A 106 -1.69 16.77 20.32
N PRO A 107 -2.91 16.25 20.60
CA PRO A 107 -3.20 15.74 21.94
C PRO A 107 -2.51 14.38 22.18
N GLU A 108 -1.76 14.31 23.26
CA GLU A 108 -1.14 13.07 23.73
C GLU A 108 -1.88 12.49 24.92
N ILE A 109 -1.88 11.17 25.01
CA ILE A 109 -2.49 10.44 26.11
C ILE A 109 -1.37 9.87 26.99
N ALA A 110 -1.36 10.23 28.26
CA ALA A 110 -0.36 9.76 29.20
C ALA A 110 -0.35 8.22 29.31
N PRO A 111 0.83 7.59 29.49
CA PRO A 111 0.91 6.15 29.70
C PRO A 111 0.17 5.73 30.98
N GLY A 112 -0.27 4.47 31.01
CA GLY A 112 -0.99 3.94 32.19
C GLY A 112 -1.78 2.68 31.86
N SER A 113 -2.59 2.23 32.81
CA SER A 113 -3.47 1.08 32.67
C SER A 113 -4.53 1.29 31.56
N SER A 114 -5.09 0.20 31.06
CA SER A 114 -6.20 0.24 30.10
C SER A 114 -7.39 1.03 30.65
N LEU A 115 -8.00 1.87 29.80
CA LEU A 115 -9.26 2.57 30.12
C LEU A 115 -10.45 1.87 29.48
N ARG A 116 -11.57 1.89 30.17
CA ARG A 116 -12.83 1.27 29.75
C ARG A 116 -14.05 2.07 30.22
N PHE A 117 -15.21 1.66 29.76
CA PHE A 117 -16.49 2.23 30.19
C PHE A 117 -16.58 2.37 31.72
N GLY A 118 -16.99 3.54 32.17
CA GLY A 118 -17.14 3.91 33.59
C GLY A 118 -15.89 4.51 34.24
N ASP A 119 -14.72 4.41 33.65
CA ASP A 119 -13.50 5.03 34.18
C ASP A 119 -13.59 6.56 34.14
N VAL A 120 -12.91 7.22 35.07
CA VAL A 120 -12.83 8.69 35.17
C VAL A 120 -11.39 9.14 35.34
N GLY A 121 -11.13 10.39 35.03
CA GLY A 121 -9.85 11.05 35.30
C GLY A 121 -9.19 11.66 34.07
N PRO A 122 -8.03 12.33 34.25
CA PRO A 122 -7.41 13.15 33.20
C PRO A 122 -7.06 12.40 31.92
N ARG A 123 -6.78 11.10 32.01
CA ARG A 123 -6.50 10.28 30.81
C ARG A 123 -7.75 10.01 29.97
N VAL A 124 -8.95 10.04 30.57
CA VAL A 124 -10.22 9.94 29.82
C VAL A 124 -10.42 11.25 29.02
N ASP A 125 -10.13 12.39 29.63
CA ASP A 125 -10.19 13.69 28.96
C ASP A 125 -9.16 13.79 27.81
N GLN A 126 -7.92 13.31 28.04
CA GLN A 126 -6.89 13.23 26.99
C GLN A 126 -7.34 12.36 25.81
N LEU A 127 -7.97 11.21 26.10
CA LEU A 127 -8.50 10.33 25.06
C LEU A 127 -9.64 11.01 24.26
N ARG A 128 -10.54 11.73 24.96
CA ARG A 128 -11.59 12.51 24.30
C ARG A 128 -10.99 13.57 23.38
N ALA A 129 -10.07 14.38 23.87
CA ALA A 129 -9.40 15.41 23.09
C ALA A 129 -8.71 14.83 21.86
N ARG A 130 -8.05 13.67 22.02
CA ARG A 130 -7.38 13.00 20.91
C ARG A 130 -8.36 12.52 19.84
N LEU A 131 -9.45 11.88 20.23
CA LEU A 131 -10.47 11.38 19.30
C LEU A 131 -11.31 12.51 18.68
N THR A 132 -11.50 13.64 19.38
CA THR A 132 -12.09 14.86 18.81
C THR A 132 -11.18 15.42 17.72
N ALA A 133 -9.87 15.50 17.96
CA ALA A 133 -8.89 15.91 16.95
C ALA A 133 -8.88 15.01 15.72
N ASP A 134 -9.17 13.71 15.89
CA ASP A 134 -9.32 12.78 14.76
C ASP A 134 -10.71 12.84 14.09
N GLY A 135 -11.62 13.69 14.56
CA GLY A 135 -12.97 13.81 14.02
C GLY A 135 -13.89 12.63 14.34
N LEU A 136 -13.53 11.80 15.31
CA LEU A 136 -14.31 10.64 15.74
C LEU A 136 -15.28 10.95 16.89
N LEU A 137 -15.10 12.09 17.53
CA LEU A 137 -15.93 12.58 18.61
C LEU A 137 -16.23 14.06 18.37
N LEU A 138 -17.43 14.51 18.73
CA LEU A 138 -17.78 15.94 18.72
C LEU A 138 -17.15 16.65 19.91
N ASP A 139 -16.83 17.92 19.75
CA ASP A 139 -16.26 18.77 20.81
C ASP A 139 -17.37 19.37 21.71
N ASP A 140 -18.25 18.51 22.25
CA ASP A 140 -19.39 18.83 23.09
C ASP A 140 -19.37 18.05 24.41
N TRP A 141 -18.18 17.67 24.88
CA TRP A 141 -17.97 16.89 26.09
C TRP A 141 -17.46 17.76 27.24
N GLU A 142 -17.75 17.35 28.48
CA GLU A 142 -17.33 18.04 29.71
C GLU A 142 -16.05 17.41 30.27
N VAL A 143 -15.13 18.26 30.76
CA VAL A 143 -13.92 17.82 31.46
C VAL A 143 -14.31 17.05 32.73
N GLY A 144 -13.68 15.92 32.96
CA GLY A 144 -13.98 15.03 34.09
C GLY A 144 -15.17 14.09 33.86
N ALA A 145 -15.84 14.16 32.70
CA ALA A 145 -16.91 13.23 32.37
C ALA A 145 -16.39 11.77 32.32
N PRO A 146 -17.19 10.77 32.77
CA PRO A 146 -16.77 9.38 32.76
C PRO A 146 -16.65 8.84 31.33
N TYR A 147 -15.86 7.76 31.17
CA TYR A 147 -15.79 7.00 29.92
C TYR A 147 -17.18 6.43 29.60
N ASP A 148 -17.89 7.06 28.71
CA ASP A 148 -19.28 6.77 28.32
C ASP A 148 -19.37 5.93 27.03
N THR A 149 -20.58 5.57 26.62
CA THR A 149 -20.86 4.80 25.39
C THR A 149 -20.43 5.52 24.13
N ARG A 150 -20.47 6.88 24.10
CA ARG A 150 -20.02 7.66 22.94
C ARG A 150 -18.52 7.51 22.74
N LEU A 151 -17.74 7.62 23.82
CA LEU A 151 -16.30 7.44 23.82
C LEU A 151 -15.92 6.00 23.46
N GLU A 152 -16.62 5.00 24.02
CA GLU A 152 -16.42 3.60 23.66
C GLU A 152 -16.63 3.34 22.17
N THR A 153 -17.69 3.91 21.61
CA THR A 153 -18.00 3.79 20.17
C THR A 153 -16.92 4.46 19.32
N ALA A 154 -16.43 5.65 19.71
CA ALA A 154 -15.35 6.33 19.02
C ALA A 154 -14.04 5.51 19.06
N VAL A 155 -13.70 4.89 20.19
CA VAL A 155 -12.54 4.01 20.32
C VAL A 155 -12.68 2.78 19.42
N ARG A 156 -13.84 2.14 19.35
CA ARG A 156 -14.10 1.01 18.44
C ARG A 156 -13.93 1.40 16.99
N ARG A 157 -14.41 2.57 16.58
CA ARG A 157 -14.23 3.11 15.22
C ARG A 157 -12.74 3.34 14.93
N TYR A 158 -12.02 3.99 15.85
CA TYR A 158 -10.59 4.20 15.70
C TYR A 158 -9.83 2.88 15.55
N GLN A 159 -10.12 1.89 16.42
CA GLN A 159 -9.51 0.57 16.35
C GLN A 159 -9.74 -0.10 14.99
N GLY A 160 -10.97 -0.01 14.44
CA GLY A 160 -11.27 -0.47 13.09
C GLY A 160 -10.46 0.25 12.01
N TRP A 161 -10.26 1.56 12.12
CA TRP A 161 -9.46 2.33 11.16
C TRP A 161 -7.98 1.94 11.14
N VAL A 162 -7.43 1.55 12.30
CA VAL A 162 -6.02 1.15 12.42
C VAL A 162 -5.82 -0.36 12.45
N ASN A 163 -6.83 -1.11 12.00
CA ASN A 163 -6.83 -2.57 11.91
C ASN A 163 -6.51 -3.29 13.24
N LEU A 164 -7.03 -2.73 14.34
CA LEU A 164 -7.01 -3.36 15.66
C LEU A 164 -8.39 -3.98 15.97
N SER A 165 -8.40 -5.01 16.83
CA SER A 165 -9.66 -5.57 17.32
C SER A 165 -10.52 -4.50 18.00
N PRO A 166 -11.80 -4.31 17.61
CA PRO A 166 -12.66 -3.22 18.09
C PRO A 166 -13.20 -3.50 19.50
N THR A 167 -12.32 -3.55 20.49
CA THR A 167 -12.65 -3.85 21.89
C THR A 167 -13.40 -2.71 22.60
N GLY A 168 -13.25 -1.49 22.12
CA GLY A 168 -13.77 -0.28 22.76
C GLY A 168 -12.99 0.10 24.02
N ARG A 169 -11.79 -0.42 24.24
CA ARG A 169 -10.92 -0.09 25.37
C ARG A 169 -9.66 0.61 24.90
N LEU A 170 -9.18 1.54 25.68
CA LEU A 170 -7.85 2.09 25.46
C LEU A 170 -6.82 1.10 26.04
N ASP A 171 -6.52 0.05 25.33
CA ASP A 171 -5.44 -0.88 25.64
C ASP A 171 -4.08 -0.39 25.11
N GLN A 172 -3.00 -1.11 25.41
CA GLN A 172 -1.64 -0.71 25.01
C GLN A 172 -1.45 -0.62 23.49
N PRO A 173 -1.98 -1.54 22.66
CA PRO A 173 -1.91 -1.39 21.20
C PRO A 173 -2.64 -0.12 20.72
N THR A 174 -3.83 0.15 21.22
CA THR A 174 -4.63 1.34 20.89
C THR A 174 -3.93 2.63 21.32
N LEU A 175 -3.37 2.66 22.54
CA LEU A 175 -2.60 3.79 23.05
C LEU A 175 -1.38 4.12 22.16
N ARG A 176 -0.61 3.09 21.76
CA ARG A 176 0.53 3.28 20.88
C ARG A 176 0.13 3.89 19.53
N GLN A 177 -0.98 3.45 18.95
CA GLN A 177 -1.47 4.00 17.69
C GLN A 177 -1.97 5.44 17.81
N LEU A 178 -2.70 5.77 18.88
CA LEU A 178 -3.17 7.13 19.14
C LEU A 178 -2.01 8.11 19.38
N ASN A 179 -0.95 7.64 20.02
CA ASN A 179 0.24 8.45 20.36
C ASN A 179 1.33 8.44 19.27
N VAL A 180 1.05 7.93 18.06
CA VAL A 180 1.97 8.16 16.93
C VAL A 180 2.10 9.65 16.71
N SER A 181 3.34 10.16 16.73
CA SER A 181 3.62 11.60 16.63
C SER A 181 3.16 12.20 15.31
N PRO A 182 2.82 13.50 15.26
CA PRO A 182 2.43 14.17 14.02
C PRO A 182 3.56 14.11 12.98
N GLU A 183 4.83 14.18 13.38
CA GLU A 183 5.98 14.05 12.48
C GLU A 183 6.00 12.69 11.82
N SER A 184 5.77 11.61 12.57
CA SER A 184 5.69 10.25 12.03
C SER A 184 4.50 10.09 11.07
N ARG A 185 3.35 10.68 11.38
CA ARG A 185 2.18 10.67 10.48
C ARG A 185 2.46 11.45 9.19
N ILE A 186 3.08 12.62 9.30
CA ILE A 186 3.50 13.42 8.14
C ILE A 186 4.47 12.63 7.27
N ALA A 187 5.45 11.95 7.86
CA ALA A 187 6.41 11.13 7.12
C ALA A 187 5.71 9.97 6.38
N GLN A 188 4.76 9.28 7.04
CA GLN A 188 3.95 8.23 6.41
C GLN A 188 3.11 8.79 5.24
N LEU A 189 2.45 9.93 5.44
CA LEU A 189 1.63 10.56 4.40
C LEU A 189 2.49 11.02 3.21
N ARG A 190 3.68 11.58 3.47
CA ARG A 190 4.65 11.93 2.41
C ARG A 190 5.06 10.73 1.58
N ALA A 191 5.43 9.62 2.23
CA ALA A 191 5.80 8.39 1.54
C ALA A 191 4.66 7.83 0.70
N ASN A 192 3.44 7.83 1.23
CA ASN A 192 2.27 7.37 0.49
C ASN A 192 1.92 8.27 -0.71
N LEU A 193 1.98 9.59 -0.54
CA LEU A 193 1.78 10.55 -1.63
C LEU A 193 2.84 10.36 -2.73
N GLU A 194 4.09 10.12 -2.33
CA GLU A 194 5.18 9.86 -3.26
C GLU A 194 4.95 8.57 -4.06
N GLN A 195 4.59 7.47 -3.40
CA GLN A 195 4.26 6.22 -4.09
C GLN A 195 3.14 6.37 -5.13
N ARG A 196 2.17 7.27 -4.88
CA ARG A 196 1.10 7.53 -5.85
C ARG A 196 1.59 8.21 -7.14
N ARG A 197 2.69 8.97 -7.09
CA ARG A 197 3.29 9.61 -8.27
C ARG A 197 4.02 8.62 -9.17
N TRP A 198 4.55 7.54 -8.60
CA TRP A 198 5.29 6.51 -9.34
C TRP A 198 4.39 5.48 -10.03
N ARG A 199 3.12 5.45 -9.67
CA ARG A 199 2.17 4.45 -10.18
C ARG A 199 1.57 4.86 -11.51
N THR A 200 1.13 3.85 -12.26
CA THR A 200 0.36 4.07 -13.49
C THR A 200 -0.84 4.96 -13.19
N ARG A 201 -0.94 6.09 -13.90
CA ARG A 201 -1.98 7.10 -13.67
C ARG A 201 -3.34 6.68 -14.18
N ASP A 202 -3.37 5.98 -15.31
CA ASP A 202 -4.59 5.44 -15.90
C ASP A 202 -4.60 3.92 -15.73
N LEU A 203 -5.45 3.44 -14.85
CA LEU A 203 -5.71 2.02 -14.62
C LEU A 203 -6.85 1.52 -15.51
N GLY A 204 -7.42 2.38 -16.35
CA GLY A 204 -8.58 2.08 -17.17
C GLY A 204 -9.90 2.03 -16.37
N LEU A 205 -10.99 1.92 -17.12
CA LEU A 205 -12.35 1.90 -16.56
C LEU A 205 -12.62 0.66 -15.70
N ARG A 206 -11.89 -0.42 -15.94
CA ARG A 206 -11.98 -1.68 -15.20
C ARG A 206 -10.59 -2.06 -14.74
N HIS A 207 -10.39 -2.15 -13.43
CA HIS A 207 -9.12 -2.58 -12.85
C HIS A 207 -9.31 -3.28 -11.52
N ILE A 208 -8.31 -4.03 -11.13
CA ILE A 208 -8.19 -4.64 -9.82
C ILE A 208 -7.08 -3.93 -9.07
N TRP A 209 -7.39 -3.50 -7.87
CA TRP A 209 -6.44 -2.89 -6.95
C TRP A 209 -6.22 -3.81 -5.76
N VAL A 210 -4.96 -4.21 -5.50
CA VAL A 210 -4.62 -4.99 -4.32
C VAL A 210 -3.82 -4.12 -3.35
N ASN A 211 -4.42 -3.80 -2.21
CA ASN A 211 -3.75 -3.11 -1.12
C ASN A 211 -3.05 -4.14 -0.23
N LEU A 212 -1.74 -4.28 -0.43
CA LEU A 212 -0.94 -5.26 0.31
C LEU A 212 -0.90 -4.98 1.83
N ALA A 213 -0.90 -3.70 2.22
CA ALA A 213 -0.85 -3.30 3.62
C ALA A 213 -2.16 -3.58 4.37
N ASP A 214 -3.29 -3.57 3.65
CA ASP A 214 -4.64 -3.78 4.20
C ASP A 214 -5.19 -5.19 3.91
N PHE A 215 -4.42 -6.03 3.22
CA PHE A 215 -4.83 -7.39 2.82
C PHE A 215 -6.17 -7.40 2.05
N ARG A 216 -6.37 -6.41 1.16
CA ARG A 216 -7.64 -6.17 0.50
C ARG A 216 -7.47 -6.08 -1.01
N LEU A 217 -8.35 -6.73 -1.74
CA LEU A 217 -8.51 -6.66 -3.17
C LEU A 217 -9.82 -5.93 -3.49
N GLU A 218 -9.75 -4.93 -4.33
CA GLU A 218 -10.86 -4.16 -4.83
C GLU A 218 -10.94 -4.30 -6.34
N ALA A 219 -12.11 -4.68 -6.85
CA ALA A 219 -12.41 -4.66 -8.28
C ALA A 219 -13.25 -3.42 -8.59
N TRP A 220 -12.75 -2.61 -9.50
CA TRP A 220 -13.35 -1.33 -9.90
C TRP A 220 -13.91 -1.41 -11.31
N GLU A 221 -15.06 -0.80 -11.52
CA GLU A 221 -15.71 -0.68 -12.83
C GLU A 221 -16.33 0.71 -12.98
N ASN A 222 -15.93 1.45 -14.02
CA ASN A 222 -16.41 2.81 -14.31
C ASN A 222 -16.30 3.76 -13.10
N GLY A 223 -15.17 3.69 -12.36
CA GLY A 223 -14.91 4.52 -11.17
C GLY A 223 -15.72 4.13 -9.93
N ARG A 224 -16.43 2.98 -9.94
CA ARG A 224 -17.18 2.46 -8.80
C ARG A 224 -16.59 1.16 -8.31
N LEU A 225 -16.56 0.98 -7.00
CA LEU A 225 -16.19 -0.28 -6.38
C LEU A 225 -17.27 -1.32 -6.68
N ALA A 226 -16.93 -2.34 -7.49
CA ALA A 226 -17.82 -3.41 -7.89
C ALA A 226 -17.76 -4.60 -6.91
N ARG A 227 -16.56 -4.94 -6.43
CA ARG A 227 -16.32 -6.06 -5.50
C ARG A 227 -15.14 -5.75 -4.60
N GLU A 228 -15.18 -6.34 -3.41
CA GLU A 228 -14.10 -6.28 -2.42
C GLU A 228 -13.92 -7.66 -1.81
N HIS A 229 -12.65 -8.07 -1.59
CA HIS A 229 -12.30 -9.33 -0.97
C HIS A 229 -11.09 -9.14 -0.04
N GLN A 230 -11.06 -9.88 1.05
CA GLN A 230 -9.82 -10.09 1.79
C GLN A 230 -8.91 -11.02 0.99
N VAL A 231 -7.60 -10.78 1.05
CA VAL A 231 -6.61 -11.57 0.33
C VAL A 231 -5.48 -12.02 1.25
N MET A 232 -4.91 -13.17 0.90
CA MET A 232 -3.63 -13.60 1.45
C MET A 232 -2.51 -13.14 0.52
N ILE A 233 -1.45 -12.61 1.09
CA ILE A 233 -0.26 -12.15 0.37
C ILE A 233 0.97 -12.87 0.89
N GLY A 234 2.10 -12.72 0.20
CA GLY A 234 3.37 -13.29 0.63
C GLY A 234 3.82 -12.74 1.99
N GLY A 235 4.38 -13.61 2.83
CA GLY A 235 4.95 -13.25 4.12
C GLY A 235 6.33 -12.58 3.99
N GLN A 236 6.94 -12.20 5.13
CA GLN A 236 8.22 -11.47 5.18
C GLN A 236 9.36 -12.15 4.40
N ALA A 237 9.43 -13.48 4.38
CA ALA A 237 10.46 -14.23 3.67
C ALA A 237 10.22 -14.32 2.14
N SER A 238 9.01 -14.01 1.68
CA SER A 238 8.60 -14.06 0.28
C SER A 238 7.50 -13.03 0.06
N SER A 239 7.86 -11.75 0.24
CA SER A 239 6.92 -10.64 0.14
C SER A 239 6.40 -10.48 -1.29
N THR A 240 5.11 -10.21 -1.42
CA THR A 240 4.50 -9.84 -2.70
C THR A 240 5.02 -8.47 -3.12
N PRO A 241 5.65 -8.33 -4.29
CA PRO A 241 6.13 -7.04 -4.77
C PRO A 241 4.98 -6.14 -5.24
N GLU A 242 5.23 -4.84 -5.26
CA GLU A 242 4.34 -3.87 -5.89
C GLU A 242 4.67 -3.76 -7.38
N PHE A 243 3.65 -3.87 -8.22
CA PHE A 243 3.76 -3.72 -9.68
C PHE A 243 2.37 -3.51 -10.29
N THR A 244 2.33 -3.12 -11.56
CA THR A 244 1.10 -3.00 -12.37
C THR A 244 1.26 -3.85 -13.60
N GLU A 245 0.25 -4.68 -13.88
CA GLU A 245 0.24 -5.55 -15.06
C GLU A 245 -1.18 -5.68 -15.62
N GLU A 246 -1.28 -6.08 -16.87
CA GLU A 246 -2.54 -6.31 -17.55
C GLU A 246 -2.96 -7.76 -17.45
N MET A 247 -4.20 -7.99 -17.00
CA MET A 247 -4.80 -9.33 -16.97
C MET A 247 -5.13 -9.80 -18.39
N GLN A 248 -4.55 -10.92 -18.77
CA GLN A 248 -4.69 -11.43 -20.14
C GLN A 248 -5.75 -12.50 -20.28
N TYR A 249 -5.82 -13.45 -19.34
CA TYR A 249 -6.78 -14.56 -19.40
C TYR A 249 -7.04 -15.19 -18.05
N ILE A 250 -8.06 -16.04 -18.00
CA ILE A 250 -8.49 -16.79 -16.83
C ILE A 250 -8.29 -18.28 -17.10
N VAL A 251 -7.78 -19.00 -16.11
CA VAL A 251 -7.68 -20.46 -16.13
C VAL A 251 -8.70 -21.03 -15.17
N LEU A 252 -9.61 -21.84 -15.67
CA LEU A 252 -10.57 -22.59 -14.86
C LEU A 252 -9.97 -23.95 -14.48
N ASN A 253 -10.24 -24.39 -13.26
CA ASN A 253 -9.72 -25.63 -12.70
C ASN A 253 -8.19 -25.76 -12.92
N PRO A 254 -7.38 -24.83 -12.39
CA PRO A 254 -5.95 -24.81 -12.64
C PRO A 254 -5.25 -25.98 -11.98
N TRP A 255 -4.22 -26.52 -12.67
CA TRP A 255 -3.24 -27.34 -12.02
C TRP A 255 -2.31 -26.49 -11.15
N TRP A 256 -1.98 -26.97 -9.98
CA TRP A 256 -0.97 -26.34 -9.15
C TRP A 256 0.40 -26.99 -9.39
N GLY A 257 1.30 -26.29 -10.07
CA GLY A 257 2.70 -26.65 -10.17
C GLY A 257 3.44 -26.31 -8.88
N LEU A 258 4.01 -27.28 -8.20
CA LEU A 258 4.76 -27.03 -6.98
C LEU A 258 6.08 -26.32 -7.29
N PRO A 259 6.35 -25.12 -6.75
CA PRO A 259 7.62 -24.45 -6.96
C PRO A 259 8.82 -25.31 -6.50
N ALA A 260 9.95 -25.24 -7.22
CA ALA A 260 11.11 -26.08 -6.94
C ALA A 260 11.63 -25.99 -5.49
N GLY A 261 11.60 -24.81 -4.88
CA GLY A 261 11.95 -24.61 -3.47
C GLY A 261 10.99 -25.34 -2.51
N SER A 262 9.69 -25.29 -2.79
CA SER A 262 8.68 -26.00 -2.02
C SER A 262 8.72 -27.51 -2.24
N ALA A 263 9.08 -27.97 -3.45
CA ALA A 263 9.30 -29.38 -3.74
C ALA A 263 10.50 -29.91 -2.93
N ARG A 264 11.60 -29.14 -2.90
CA ARG A 264 12.81 -29.50 -2.14
C ARG A 264 12.53 -29.62 -0.63
N SER A 265 11.78 -28.69 -0.04
CA SER A 265 11.46 -28.75 1.39
C SER A 265 10.60 -29.98 1.75
N ARG A 266 9.73 -30.43 0.84
CA ARG A 266 8.89 -31.60 1.01
C ARG A 266 9.59 -32.92 0.64
N PHE A 267 10.70 -32.84 -0.07
CA PHE A 267 11.45 -34.01 -0.56
C PHE A 267 11.83 -34.98 0.59
N GLN A 268 12.35 -34.46 1.67
CA GLN A 268 12.73 -35.28 2.83
C GLN A 268 11.54 -35.99 3.49
N SER A 269 10.39 -35.35 3.50
CA SER A 269 9.14 -35.92 4.03
C SER A 269 8.63 -37.02 3.10
N MET A 270 8.64 -36.78 1.79
CA MET A 270 8.23 -37.77 0.78
C MET A 270 9.18 -38.96 0.74
N ARG A 271 10.48 -38.76 0.90
CA ARG A 271 11.46 -39.85 1.00
C ARG A 271 11.19 -40.75 2.19
N ARG A 272 10.82 -40.21 3.33
CA ARG A 272 10.47 -40.97 4.55
C ARG A 272 9.10 -41.64 4.45
N ASN A 273 8.15 -40.99 3.80
CA ASN A 273 6.79 -41.47 3.63
C ASN A 273 6.26 -41.11 2.23
N PRO A 274 6.49 -41.97 1.21
CA PRO A 274 6.01 -41.72 -0.15
C PRO A 274 4.50 -41.56 -0.28
N SER A 275 3.70 -42.14 0.64
CA SER A 275 2.23 -42.03 0.61
C SER A 275 1.71 -40.60 0.77
N ILE A 276 2.57 -39.67 1.22
CA ILE A 276 2.24 -38.22 1.27
C ILE A 276 1.88 -37.70 -0.11
N VAL A 277 2.52 -38.20 -1.17
CA VAL A 277 2.22 -37.78 -2.55
C VAL A 277 0.78 -38.10 -2.91
N ASP A 278 0.34 -39.33 -2.61
CA ASP A 278 -1.04 -39.78 -2.86
C ASP A 278 -2.03 -39.08 -1.93
N GLN A 279 -1.68 -38.92 -0.66
CA GLN A 279 -2.52 -38.26 0.35
C GLN A 279 -2.88 -36.82 -0.02
N TYR A 280 -1.92 -36.08 -0.59
CA TYR A 280 -2.14 -34.72 -1.06
C TYR A 280 -2.52 -34.65 -2.54
N GLY A 281 -2.67 -35.79 -3.22
CA GLY A 281 -3.09 -35.87 -4.62
C GLY A 281 -2.05 -35.33 -5.61
N PHE A 282 -0.77 -35.27 -5.23
CA PHE A 282 0.29 -34.85 -6.16
C PHE A 282 0.53 -35.89 -7.25
N ARG A 283 0.94 -35.41 -8.42
CA ARG A 283 1.50 -36.22 -9.51
C ARG A 283 2.93 -35.79 -9.77
N ILE A 284 3.79 -36.77 -9.99
CA ILE A 284 5.21 -36.57 -10.27
C ILE A 284 5.47 -36.83 -11.75
N PHE A 285 6.22 -35.93 -12.37
CA PHE A 285 6.57 -36.02 -13.81
C PHE A 285 8.06 -35.99 -13.96
N ASN A 286 8.59 -36.88 -14.82
CA ASN A 286 10.00 -36.91 -15.21
C ASN A 286 10.38 -35.78 -16.19
N GLY A 287 11.63 -35.70 -16.59
CA GLY A 287 12.13 -34.66 -17.50
C GLY A 287 11.48 -34.66 -18.89
N SER A 288 10.91 -35.79 -19.33
CA SER A 288 10.14 -35.90 -20.58
C SER A 288 8.66 -35.57 -20.43
N GLY A 289 8.21 -35.24 -19.20
CA GLY A 289 6.81 -34.91 -18.92
C GLY A 289 5.89 -36.12 -18.70
N GLN A 290 6.45 -37.32 -18.62
CA GLN A 290 5.71 -38.54 -18.32
C GLN A 290 5.46 -38.66 -16.81
N ALA A 291 4.22 -39.00 -16.43
CA ALA A 291 3.88 -39.26 -15.04
C ALA A 291 4.55 -40.57 -14.57
N ILE A 292 5.13 -40.52 -13.38
CA ILE A 292 5.78 -41.65 -12.73
C ILE A 292 5.20 -41.87 -11.34
N SER A 293 5.20 -43.11 -10.90
CA SER A 293 4.80 -43.45 -9.54
C SER A 293 5.85 -43.00 -8.53
N VAL A 294 5.43 -42.49 -7.41
CA VAL A 294 6.31 -42.13 -6.28
C VAL A 294 7.07 -43.35 -5.76
N TYR A 295 6.50 -44.54 -5.91
CA TYR A 295 7.07 -45.82 -5.47
C TYR A 295 8.13 -46.39 -6.45
N GLU A 296 8.20 -45.85 -7.67
CA GLU A 296 9.21 -46.20 -8.69
C GLU A 296 10.48 -45.35 -8.60
N ILE A 297 10.46 -44.32 -7.72
CA ILE A 297 11.59 -43.39 -7.56
C ILE A 297 12.66 -44.03 -6.69
N ASP A 298 13.85 -44.17 -7.23
CA ASP A 298 15.03 -44.53 -6.46
C ASP A 298 15.52 -43.31 -5.65
N TRP A 299 15.01 -43.17 -4.44
CA TRP A 299 15.31 -42.08 -3.54
C TRP A 299 16.77 -41.98 -3.11
N SER A 300 17.56 -43.07 -3.28
CA SER A 300 18.97 -43.09 -2.91
C SER A 300 19.85 -42.30 -3.90
N ARG A 301 19.38 -42.13 -5.14
CA ARG A 301 20.12 -41.44 -6.21
C ARG A 301 20.08 -39.93 -6.14
N TRP A 302 19.14 -39.38 -5.39
CA TRP A 302 18.80 -37.97 -5.48
C TRP A 302 19.10 -37.21 -4.18
N GLY A 303 20.28 -37.16 -3.70
CA GLY A 303 20.65 -36.41 -2.48
C GLY A 303 19.83 -35.14 -2.23
N ASP A 304 20.40 -33.97 -2.48
CA ASP A 304 19.68 -32.70 -2.37
C ASP A 304 19.09 -32.18 -3.69
N SER A 305 19.24 -32.92 -4.79
CA SER A 305 18.68 -32.54 -6.09
C SER A 305 17.39 -33.30 -6.37
N TRP A 306 16.38 -32.56 -6.85
CA TRP A 306 15.08 -33.11 -7.22
C TRP A 306 14.83 -32.85 -8.71
N PRO A 307 14.97 -33.85 -9.60
CA PRO A 307 14.90 -33.67 -11.05
C PRO A 307 13.46 -33.74 -11.59
N TYR A 308 12.49 -34.00 -10.73
CA TYR A 308 11.12 -34.22 -11.15
C TYR A 308 10.27 -32.94 -10.94
N ARG A 309 9.24 -32.77 -11.77
CA ARG A 309 8.19 -31.79 -11.52
C ARG A 309 7.08 -32.45 -10.70
N MET A 310 6.54 -31.69 -9.76
CA MET A 310 5.35 -32.08 -9.02
C MET A 310 4.22 -31.13 -9.33
N SER A 311 3.03 -31.67 -9.54
CA SER A 311 1.84 -30.88 -9.73
C SER A 311 0.64 -31.56 -9.07
N GLN A 312 -0.29 -30.75 -8.59
CA GLN A 312 -1.56 -31.23 -8.07
C GLN A 312 -2.65 -30.94 -9.08
N PRO A 313 -3.48 -31.93 -9.46
CA PRO A 313 -4.60 -31.72 -10.36
C PRO A 313 -5.67 -30.84 -9.71
N PRO A 314 -6.61 -30.30 -10.49
CA PRO A 314 -7.80 -29.64 -9.96
C PRO A 314 -8.54 -30.53 -8.96
N GLY A 315 -9.07 -29.92 -7.90
CA GLY A 315 -9.80 -30.64 -6.88
C GLY A 315 -9.95 -29.84 -5.58
N PRO A 316 -10.71 -30.35 -4.61
CA PRO A 316 -11.05 -29.60 -3.40
C PRO A 316 -9.86 -29.30 -2.48
N THR A 317 -8.74 -30.00 -2.68
CA THR A 317 -7.50 -29.79 -1.91
C THR A 317 -6.45 -29.00 -2.67
N ASN A 318 -6.74 -28.56 -3.91
CA ASN A 318 -5.81 -27.77 -4.71
C ASN A 318 -5.79 -26.32 -4.21
N PRO A 319 -4.64 -25.81 -3.71
CA PRO A 319 -4.57 -24.46 -3.16
C PRO A 319 -4.79 -23.34 -4.18
N MET A 320 -4.78 -23.64 -5.50
CA MET A 320 -5.12 -22.66 -6.53
C MET A 320 -6.64 -22.45 -6.67
N GLY A 321 -7.47 -23.27 -5.98
CA GLY A 321 -8.91 -23.21 -6.08
C GLY A 321 -9.45 -23.51 -7.48
N GLU A 322 -10.58 -22.92 -7.82
CA GLU A 322 -11.29 -23.16 -9.09
C GLU A 322 -10.91 -22.20 -10.21
N VAL A 323 -10.38 -21.03 -9.87
CA VAL A 323 -10.09 -19.93 -10.81
C VAL A 323 -8.74 -19.31 -10.54
N LYS A 324 -7.98 -19.14 -11.61
CA LYS A 324 -6.69 -18.43 -11.58
C LYS A 324 -6.70 -17.34 -12.66
N PHE A 325 -6.38 -16.10 -12.26
CA PHE A 325 -6.27 -14.94 -13.13
C PHE A 325 -4.80 -14.75 -13.53
N ILE A 326 -4.55 -14.68 -14.82
CA ILE A 326 -3.19 -14.62 -15.37
C ILE A 326 -2.88 -13.23 -15.90
N PHE A 327 -1.86 -12.64 -15.33
CA PHE A 327 -1.19 -11.42 -15.75
C PHE A 327 0.32 -11.72 -15.77
N PRO A 328 0.91 -12.02 -16.95
CA PRO A 328 2.31 -12.44 -17.04
C PRO A 328 3.23 -11.40 -16.42
N ASN A 329 4.05 -11.83 -15.45
CA ASN A 329 4.97 -10.97 -14.74
C ASN A 329 6.23 -11.73 -14.32
N ARG A 330 7.33 -11.00 -14.09
CA ARG A 330 8.62 -11.58 -13.69
C ARG A 330 8.65 -12.14 -12.26
N HIS A 331 7.63 -11.88 -11.48
CA HIS A 331 7.57 -12.23 -10.05
C HIS A 331 6.84 -13.54 -9.78
N ASN A 332 6.20 -14.13 -10.79
CA ASN A 332 5.33 -15.31 -10.67
C ASN A 332 4.17 -15.10 -9.67
N VAL A 333 3.63 -13.90 -9.62
CA VAL A 333 2.47 -13.55 -8.81
C VAL A 333 1.20 -13.73 -9.63
N TYR A 334 0.16 -14.26 -9.01
CA TYR A 334 -1.13 -14.51 -9.62
C TYR A 334 -2.23 -14.20 -8.61
N ILE A 335 -3.42 -13.85 -9.11
CA ILE A 335 -4.64 -13.85 -8.29
C ILE A 335 -5.34 -15.19 -8.52
N HIS A 336 -5.68 -15.87 -7.46
CA HIS A 336 -6.38 -17.15 -7.52
C HIS A 336 -7.22 -17.36 -6.26
N ASP A 337 -8.16 -18.28 -6.35
CA ASP A 337 -8.92 -18.72 -5.18
C ASP A 337 -8.01 -19.46 -4.18
N THR A 338 -8.51 -19.76 -3.00
CA THR A 338 -7.81 -20.52 -1.95
C THR A 338 -8.77 -21.45 -1.23
N ILE A 339 -8.24 -22.57 -0.78
CA ILE A 339 -8.95 -23.49 0.13
C ILE A 339 -8.87 -23.05 1.59
N GLU A 340 -7.96 -22.15 1.93
CA GLU A 340 -7.81 -21.56 3.26
C GLU A 340 -8.71 -20.32 3.33
N ARG A 341 -9.81 -20.43 4.07
CA ARG A 341 -10.82 -19.36 4.24
C ARG A 341 -10.96 -18.99 5.71
#